data_c8e7671a2384796d725a0463dc325824
#
_entry.id   c8e7671a2384796d725a0463dc325824
#
_cell.length_a   1.000
_cell.length_b   1.000
_cell.length_c   1.000
_cell.angle_alpha   90.00
_cell.angle_beta   90.00
_cell.angle_gamma   90.00
#
_symmetry.space_group_name_H-M   'P 1'
#
loop_
_entity.id
_entity.type
_entity.pdbx_description
1 polymer ?
#
loop_
_entity_poly.entity_id
_entity_poly.type
_entity_poly.pdbx_seq_one_letter_code
_entity_poly.pdbx_strand_id
1 'polypeptide(L)' 'AFEGGQIVAKARALNPTLPIIARAHSEEEIAHLKHHGANVVIMGEQEIAKAMLLQIGTTAAV' A
#
# COMPACT_ATOMS: atom_id res chain seq x y z
N ALA A 1 16.80 -0.82 -3.12
CA ALA A 1 16.20 0.45 -3.45
C ALA A 1 14.69 0.31 -3.60
N PHE A 2 13.95 1.31 -3.17
CA PHE A 2 12.49 1.28 -3.19
C PHE A 2 11.97 1.97 -4.45
N GLU A 3 11.86 1.21 -5.53
CA GLU A 3 11.41 1.75 -6.80
C GLU A 3 9.99 2.31 -6.74
N GLY A 4 9.15 1.76 -5.86
CA GLY A 4 7.79 2.25 -5.69
C GLY A 4 7.71 3.71 -5.29
N GLY A 5 8.70 4.20 -4.53
CA GLY A 5 8.74 5.59 -4.13
C GLY A 5 8.86 6.55 -5.31
N GLN A 6 9.63 6.17 -6.31
CA GLN A 6 9.78 6.99 -7.52
C GLN A 6 8.47 7.05 -8.31
N ILE A 7 7.77 5.93 -8.39
CA ILE A 7 6.48 5.88 -9.07
C ILE A 7 5.46 6.74 -8.35
N VAL A 8 5.40 6.62 -7.03
CA VAL A 8 4.47 7.43 -6.21
C VAL A 8 4.78 8.91 -6.36
N ALA A 9 6.06 9.29 -6.27
CA ALA A 9 6.46 10.68 -6.39
C ALA A 9 6.08 11.26 -7.75
N LYS A 10 6.28 10.49 -8.80
CA LYS A 10 5.94 10.91 -10.16
C LYS A 10 4.44 11.08 -10.32
N ALA A 11 3.65 10.13 -9.82
CA ALA A 11 2.20 10.20 -9.88
C ALA A 11 1.69 11.43 -9.10
N ARG A 12 2.26 11.69 -7.93
CA ARG A 12 1.88 12.83 -7.12
C ARG A 12 2.23 14.16 -7.79
N ALA A 13 3.36 14.22 -8.48
CA ALA A 13 3.77 15.41 -9.21
C ALA A 13 2.83 15.70 -10.37
N LEU A 14 2.36 14.64 -11.04
CA LEU A 14 1.43 14.80 -12.17
C LEU A 14 0.03 15.16 -11.71
N ASN A 15 -0.38 14.67 -10.55
CA ASN A 15 -1.74 14.96 -10.04
C ASN A 15 -1.69 15.07 -8.51
N PRO A 16 -1.59 16.30 -7.97
CA PRO A 16 -1.44 16.51 -6.51
C PRO A 16 -2.61 16.00 -5.67
N THR A 17 -3.78 15.80 -6.26
CA THR A 17 -4.96 15.37 -5.54
C THR A 17 -5.30 13.89 -5.78
N LEU A 18 -4.51 13.19 -6.57
CA LEU A 18 -4.78 11.79 -6.89
C LEU A 18 -4.66 10.92 -5.63
N PRO A 19 -5.68 10.09 -5.33
CA PRO A 19 -5.55 9.11 -4.25
C PRO A 19 -4.56 8.02 -4.68
N ILE A 20 -3.50 7.85 -3.90
CA ILE A 20 -2.46 6.87 -4.20
C ILE A 20 -2.44 5.82 -3.12
N ILE A 21 -2.65 4.56 -3.52
CA ILE A 21 -2.57 3.41 -2.64
C ILE A 21 -1.39 2.58 -3.10
N ALA A 22 -0.49 2.27 -2.18
CA ALA A 22 0.72 1.53 -2.49
C ALA A 22 0.84 0.30 -1.59
N ARG A 23 1.58 -0.69 -2.06
CA ARG A 23 1.89 -1.89 -1.28
C ARG A 23 3.34 -1.86 -0.86
N ALA A 24 3.60 -2.37 0.34
CA ALA A 24 4.94 -2.42 0.88
C ALA A 24 5.21 -3.79 1.50
N HIS A 25 6.48 -4.12 1.66
CA HIS A 25 6.92 -5.37 2.25
C HIS A 25 7.61 -5.18 3.60
N SER A 26 7.82 -3.94 4.02
CA SER A 26 8.49 -3.64 5.27
C SER A 26 8.02 -2.29 5.79
N GLU A 27 8.25 -2.05 7.09
CA GLU A 27 7.91 -0.77 7.69
C GLU A 27 8.75 0.38 7.13
N GLU A 28 9.99 0.10 6.77
CA GLU A 28 10.85 1.09 6.14
C GLU A 28 10.27 1.53 4.79
N GLU A 29 9.79 0.57 4.03
CA GLU A 29 9.17 0.87 2.75
C GLU A 29 7.87 1.63 2.92
N ILE A 30 7.08 1.31 3.95
CA ILE A 30 5.86 2.06 4.26
C ILE A 30 6.19 3.54 4.47
N ALA A 31 7.16 3.82 5.31
CA ALA A 31 7.58 5.19 5.60
C ALA A 31 8.08 5.89 4.34
N HIS A 32 8.84 5.18 3.51
CA HIS A 32 9.38 5.70 2.27
C HIS A 32 8.26 6.10 1.30
N LEU A 33 7.28 5.21 1.12
CA LEU A 33 6.18 5.46 0.20
C LEU A 33 5.29 6.60 0.67
N LYS A 34 5.01 6.67 1.97
CA LYS A 34 4.25 7.79 2.54
C LYS A 34 4.99 9.11 2.39
N HIS A 35 6.28 9.10 2.59
CA HIS A 35 7.11 10.29 2.42
C HIS A 35 7.04 10.82 0.98
N HIS A 36 6.91 9.93 0.00
CA HIS A 36 6.83 10.30 -1.40
C HIS A 36 5.42 10.67 -1.87
N GLY A 37 4.41 10.54 -1.01
CA GLY A 37 3.07 11.03 -1.31
C GLY A 37 1.97 9.98 -1.39
N ALA A 38 2.23 8.74 -1.00
CA ALA A 38 1.18 7.73 -0.95
C ALA A 38 0.20 8.08 0.18
N ASN A 39 -1.09 8.00 -0.12
CA ASN A 39 -2.14 8.27 0.85
C ASN A 39 -2.33 7.10 1.80
N VAL A 40 -2.29 5.89 1.25
CA VAL A 40 -2.45 4.66 2.00
C VAL A 40 -1.36 3.70 1.56
N VAL A 41 -0.69 3.08 2.53
CA VAL A 41 0.29 2.03 2.24
C VAL A 41 -0.13 0.77 2.95
N ILE A 42 -0.25 -0.31 2.22
CA ILE A 42 -0.70 -1.60 2.70
C ILE A 42 0.50 -2.54 2.77
N MET A 43 0.72 -3.14 3.94
CA MET A 43 1.72 -4.19 4.06
C MET A 43 1.07 -5.50 3.59
N GLY A 44 1.48 -5.96 2.41
CA GLY A 44 0.79 -7.00 1.68
C GLY A 44 0.52 -8.27 2.47
N GLU A 45 1.52 -8.79 3.17
CA GLU A 45 1.37 -10.05 3.90
C GLU A 45 0.36 -9.94 5.04
N GLN A 46 0.45 -8.88 5.83
CA GLN A 46 -0.45 -8.67 6.96
C GLN A 46 -1.88 -8.43 6.51
N GLU A 47 -2.04 -7.65 5.47
CA GLU A 47 -3.37 -7.31 4.97
C GLU A 47 -4.04 -8.49 4.27
N ILE A 48 -3.26 -9.32 3.59
CA ILE A 48 -3.79 -10.54 2.98
C ILE A 48 -4.29 -11.48 4.07
N ALA A 49 -3.49 -11.70 5.12
CA ALA A 49 -3.88 -12.57 6.23
C ALA A 49 -5.14 -12.04 6.92
N LYS A 50 -5.20 -10.74 7.14
CA LYS A 50 -6.34 -10.07 7.75
C LYS A 50 -7.61 -10.23 6.91
N ALA A 51 -7.48 -10.01 5.60
CA ALA A 51 -8.60 -10.15 4.68
C ALA A 51 -9.10 -11.58 4.63
N MET A 52 -8.20 -12.56 4.65
CA MET A 52 -8.59 -13.96 4.67
C MET A 52 -9.35 -14.32 5.94
N LEU A 53 -8.90 -13.85 7.08
CA LEU A 53 -9.58 -14.09 8.35
C LEU A 53 -10.98 -13.49 8.36
N LEU A 54 -11.13 -12.29 7.84
CA LEU A 54 -12.43 -11.63 7.75
C LEU A 54 -13.37 -12.38 6.82
N GLN A 55 -12.87 -12.88 5.71
CA GLN A 55 -13.67 -13.65 4.76
C GLN A 55 -14.12 -14.98 5.34
N ILE A 56 -13.24 -15.65 6.06
CA ILE A 56 -13.61 -16.91 6.74
C ILE A 56 -14.71 -16.67 7.76
N GLY A 57 -14.72 -15.52 8.41
CA GLY A 57 -15.73 -15.17 9.38
C GLY A 57 -17.10 -14.79 8.78
N THR A 58 -17.14 -14.44 7.51
CA THR A 58 -18.37 -13.98 6.84
C THR A 58 -18.84 -14.89 5.71
N THR A 59 -17.91 -15.39 4.92
CA THR A 59 -18.19 -16.30 3.81
C THR A 59 -17.04 -17.30 3.71
N ALA A 60 -17.25 -18.36 2.94
CA ALA A 60 -16.17 -19.29 2.68
C ALA A 60 -15.06 -18.58 1.88
N ALA A 61 -13.86 -18.57 2.43
CA ALA A 61 -12.73 -17.99 1.75
C ALA A 61 -12.19 -18.96 0.69
N VAL A 62 -11.81 -18.46 -0.42
CA VAL A 62 -11.23 -19.25 -1.49
C VAL A 62 -9.94 -18.67 -1.97
#